data_956f29549cf3333162b05a782ad119dc
#
_entry.id   956f29549cf3333162b05a782ad119dc
#
_cell.length_a   1.000
_cell.length_b   1.000
_cell.length_c   1.000
_cell.angle_alpha   90.00
_cell.angle_beta   90.00
_cell.angle_gamma   90.00
#
_symmetry.space_group_name_H-M   'P 1'
#
loop_
_entity.id
_entity.type
_entity.pdbx_description
1 polymer ?
#
loop_
_entity_poly.entity_id
_entity_poly.type
_entity_poly.pdbx_seq_one_letter_code
_entity_poly.pdbx_strand_id
1 'polypeptide(L)'
;MSFTSYWFAFAFLPLSAYGYRQLLSTSHFKLLLPLLISLAFYYLNDAHNLLLFCASMGANWLLAGVIGRSRGKTRYLALAIAGNLCFLAFYKYATFFTVPGTAIPALPLGISYFTFTQIAFLVDTARGQARGTNPLEYALFVAWFPHLPAGPLLSHKDMLPQFLGAPGTSSALHPAPRDYAVGLTLFAMGLFKKSCVAPIFHHAQGDVFLRAGQGDPIGLVETWIACLGFLFETYYDFCGYSEMAMGISRMFGIHLPVNFHAPFKSSSPVEFWTRWHVTLGAFMRDYLYRPLTRKRQVWRHYAALFVVMMAVAIWHGATIPLLIFGVYQGLLVTGNHALRRWNLVSRKGGKLQHWAGRTFTLAAIGFSVSLWATPDWQEARHVILGLLGAGQASAWPGGFFGITAILAAVAFNWSAPSLIDLMAKELPAWSVQLKKSTTSSLAWKPSLAWAVAVAVALCLALINLSAVKEFKYAGF
;
A
#
# COMPACT_ATOMS: atom_id res chain seq x y z
N MET A 1 -18.60 2.14 -5.74
CA MET A 1 -18.50 0.66 -5.93
C MET A 1 -17.09 0.21 -5.56
N SER A 2 -16.85 -0.21 -4.32
CA SER A 2 -15.54 -0.69 -3.86
C SER A 2 -15.30 -2.16 -4.24
N PHE A 3 -14.05 -2.64 -4.17
CA PHE A 3 -13.75 -4.08 -4.35
C PHE A 3 -14.43 -4.97 -3.31
N THR A 4 -14.86 -4.39 -2.21
CA THR A 4 -15.61 -5.03 -1.13
C THR A 4 -17.13 -4.88 -1.28
N SER A 5 -17.65 -4.65 -2.46
CA SER A 5 -19.10 -4.59 -2.72
C SER A 5 -19.58 -5.81 -3.50
N TYR A 6 -20.80 -6.26 -3.21
CA TYR A 6 -21.46 -7.35 -3.97
C TYR A 6 -21.56 -7.01 -5.47
N TRP A 7 -21.85 -5.75 -5.81
CA TRP A 7 -21.92 -5.30 -7.20
C TRP A 7 -20.58 -5.45 -7.92
N PHE A 8 -19.48 -5.16 -7.23
CA PHE A 8 -18.17 -5.39 -7.82
C PHE A 8 -17.89 -6.87 -8.03
N ALA A 9 -18.07 -7.70 -6.99
CA ALA A 9 -17.71 -9.12 -7.01
C ALA A 9 -18.56 -9.95 -7.96
N PHE A 10 -19.88 -9.67 -8.04
CA PHE A 10 -20.83 -10.50 -8.80
C PHE A 10 -21.29 -9.92 -10.13
N ALA A 11 -21.08 -8.64 -10.39
CA ALA A 11 -21.45 -8.02 -11.65
C ALA A 11 -20.25 -7.42 -12.38
N PHE A 12 -19.62 -6.37 -11.83
CA PHE A 12 -18.59 -5.63 -12.55
C PHE A 12 -17.39 -6.50 -12.92
N LEU A 13 -16.80 -7.23 -11.97
CA LEU A 13 -15.61 -8.04 -12.20
C LEU A 13 -15.87 -9.20 -13.20
N PRO A 14 -16.91 -10.04 -13.03
CA PRO A 14 -17.20 -11.11 -13.98
C PRO A 14 -17.52 -10.60 -15.40
N LEU A 15 -18.35 -9.55 -15.53
CA LEU A 15 -18.70 -8.97 -16.82
C LEU A 15 -17.50 -8.36 -17.51
N SER A 16 -16.67 -7.63 -16.76
CA SER A 16 -15.43 -7.03 -17.28
C SER A 16 -14.43 -8.09 -17.73
N ALA A 17 -14.21 -9.14 -16.92
CA ALA A 17 -13.29 -10.23 -17.26
C ALA A 17 -13.80 -11.06 -18.47
N TYR A 18 -15.10 -11.33 -18.52
CA TYR A 18 -15.72 -12.00 -19.66
C TYR A 18 -15.63 -11.18 -20.95
N GLY A 19 -16.06 -9.90 -20.89
CA GLY A 19 -15.96 -8.97 -22.03
C GLY A 19 -14.54 -8.81 -22.53
N TYR A 20 -13.57 -8.65 -21.61
CA TYR A 20 -12.16 -8.59 -21.91
C TYR A 20 -11.69 -9.83 -22.70
N ARG A 21 -12.02 -11.03 -22.22
CA ARG A 21 -11.65 -12.29 -22.88
C ARG A 21 -12.24 -12.42 -24.28
N GLN A 22 -13.52 -12.06 -24.47
CA GLN A 22 -14.22 -12.23 -25.76
C GLN A 22 -13.76 -11.21 -26.83
N LEU A 23 -13.53 -9.97 -26.42
CA LEU A 23 -13.21 -8.88 -27.36
C LEU A 23 -11.71 -8.73 -27.67
N LEU A 24 -10.83 -9.35 -26.89
CA LEU A 24 -9.38 -9.35 -27.16
C LEU A 24 -8.96 -10.08 -28.43
N SER A 25 -9.79 -10.94 -28.96
CA SER A 25 -9.51 -11.64 -30.22
C SER A 25 -9.39 -10.71 -31.42
N THR A 26 -9.94 -9.47 -31.32
CA THR A 26 -9.86 -8.44 -32.36
C THR A 26 -8.73 -7.44 -32.05
N SER A 27 -7.75 -7.34 -32.92
CA SER A 27 -6.47 -6.61 -32.70
C SER A 27 -6.60 -5.12 -32.37
N HIS A 28 -7.69 -4.46 -32.75
CA HIS A 28 -7.88 -3.01 -32.60
C HIS A 28 -8.28 -2.55 -31.21
N PHE A 29 -8.80 -3.44 -30.35
CA PHE A 29 -9.34 -3.07 -29.02
C PHE A 29 -8.45 -3.45 -27.84
N LYS A 30 -7.25 -3.96 -28.07
CA LYS A 30 -6.37 -4.51 -27.03
C LYS A 30 -6.07 -3.57 -25.88
N LEU A 31 -5.82 -2.29 -26.16
CA LEU A 31 -5.53 -1.28 -25.14
C LEU A 31 -6.76 -0.44 -24.79
N LEU A 32 -7.68 -0.24 -25.74
CA LEU A 32 -8.85 0.59 -25.54
C LEU A 32 -9.85 -0.05 -24.58
N LEU A 33 -10.10 -1.34 -24.70
CA LEU A 33 -11.09 -2.04 -23.86
C LEU A 33 -10.69 -2.00 -22.36
N PRO A 34 -9.47 -2.38 -21.93
CA PRO A 34 -9.09 -2.29 -20.53
C PRO A 34 -9.04 -0.83 -20.04
N LEU A 35 -8.76 0.15 -20.89
CA LEU A 35 -8.90 1.56 -20.54
C LEU A 35 -10.37 1.94 -20.29
N LEU A 36 -11.28 1.53 -21.16
CA LEU A 36 -12.73 1.80 -20.99
C LEU A 36 -13.28 1.14 -19.72
N ILE A 37 -12.88 -0.10 -19.43
CA ILE A 37 -13.23 -0.78 -18.16
C ILE A 37 -12.71 0.03 -16.96
N SER A 38 -11.48 0.53 -17.04
CA SER A 38 -10.87 1.33 -15.96
C SER A 38 -11.57 2.67 -15.77
N LEU A 39 -11.92 3.36 -16.85
CA LEU A 39 -12.67 4.62 -16.80
C LEU A 39 -14.11 4.39 -16.32
N ALA A 40 -14.75 3.29 -16.72
CA ALA A 40 -16.06 2.91 -16.19
C ALA A 40 -16.01 2.63 -14.68
N PHE A 41 -14.97 1.93 -14.20
CA PHE A 41 -14.76 1.74 -12.77
C PHE A 41 -14.59 3.08 -12.05
N TYR A 42 -13.78 3.99 -12.59
CA TYR A 42 -13.61 5.33 -12.04
C TYR A 42 -14.94 6.09 -11.97
N TYR A 43 -15.67 6.14 -13.09
CA TYR A 43 -16.98 6.80 -13.18
C TYR A 43 -17.98 6.30 -12.15
N LEU A 44 -18.07 4.97 -11.98
CA LEU A 44 -19.00 4.36 -11.02
C LEU A 44 -18.63 4.61 -9.54
N ASN A 45 -17.40 5.06 -9.28
CA ASN A 45 -16.94 5.38 -7.92
C ASN A 45 -16.85 6.89 -7.68
N ASP A 46 -16.49 7.66 -8.69
CA ASP A 46 -16.23 9.10 -8.58
C ASP A 46 -16.49 9.80 -9.93
N ALA A 47 -17.77 9.83 -10.33
CA ALA A 47 -18.19 10.45 -11.58
C ALA A 47 -17.85 11.93 -11.64
N HIS A 48 -17.91 12.61 -10.49
CA HIS A 48 -17.66 14.06 -10.37
C HIS A 48 -16.23 14.42 -10.76
N ASN A 49 -15.25 13.61 -10.37
CA ASN A 49 -13.84 13.88 -10.61
C ASN A 49 -13.27 13.18 -11.87
N LEU A 50 -14.09 12.46 -12.66
CA LEU A 50 -13.62 11.77 -13.86
C LEU A 50 -12.97 12.71 -14.87
N LEU A 51 -13.61 13.86 -15.13
CA LEU A 51 -13.06 14.86 -16.07
C LEU A 51 -11.72 15.42 -15.58
N LEU A 52 -11.62 15.69 -14.28
CA LEU A 52 -10.40 16.16 -13.63
C LEU A 52 -9.29 15.11 -13.77
N PHE A 53 -9.60 13.84 -13.54
CA PHE A 53 -8.66 12.74 -13.71
C PHE A 53 -8.16 12.62 -15.16
N CYS A 54 -9.07 12.67 -16.14
CA CYS A 54 -8.71 12.66 -17.56
C CYS A 54 -7.87 13.89 -17.96
N ALA A 55 -8.22 15.07 -17.47
CA ALA A 55 -7.47 16.29 -17.70
C ALA A 55 -6.05 16.23 -17.11
N SER A 56 -5.92 15.68 -15.89
CA SER A 56 -4.61 15.43 -15.26
C SER A 56 -3.75 14.47 -16.10
N MET A 57 -4.32 13.38 -16.60
CA MET A 57 -3.61 12.45 -17.49
C MET A 57 -3.17 13.15 -18.78
N GLY A 58 -4.06 13.88 -19.44
CA GLY A 58 -3.74 14.62 -20.67
C GLY A 58 -2.63 15.63 -20.47
N ALA A 59 -2.71 16.45 -19.41
CA ALA A 59 -1.69 17.44 -19.08
C ALA A 59 -0.32 16.80 -18.83
N ASN A 60 -0.24 15.73 -18.04
CA ASN A 60 1.03 15.05 -17.77
C ASN A 60 1.61 14.34 -19.00
N TRP A 61 0.77 13.79 -19.89
CA TRP A 61 1.24 13.23 -21.16
C TRP A 61 1.85 14.31 -22.06
N LEU A 62 1.20 15.48 -22.19
CA LEU A 62 1.73 16.61 -22.94
C LEU A 62 3.06 17.12 -22.34
N LEU A 63 3.12 17.27 -21.01
CA LEU A 63 4.34 17.65 -20.30
C LEU A 63 5.48 16.65 -20.53
N ALA A 64 5.18 15.34 -20.54
CA ALA A 64 6.16 14.31 -20.86
C ALA A 64 6.71 14.49 -22.29
N GLY A 65 5.85 14.83 -23.26
CA GLY A 65 6.25 15.18 -24.62
C GLY A 65 7.20 16.38 -24.68
N VAL A 66 6.92 17.44 -23.95
CA VAL A 66 7.79 18.63 -23.81
C VAL A 66 9.13 18.25 -23.16
N ILE A 67 9.11 17.53 -22.04
CA ILE A 67 10.32 17.10 -21.33
C ILE A 67 11.20 16.22 -22.21
N GLY A 68 10.60 15.27 -22.95
CA GLY A 68 11.33 14.35 -23.80
C GLY A 68 12.08 15.00 -24.97
N ARG A 69 11.56 16.13 -25.48
CA ARG A 69 12.12 16.87 -26.65
C ARG A 69 13.00 18.06 -26.24
N SER A 70 12.89 18.56 -25.03
CA SER A 70 13.54 19.80 -24.60
C SER A 70 15.01 19.61 -24.21
N ARG A 71 15.86 20.61 -24.56
CA ARG A 71 17.21 20.73 -24.01
C ARG A 71 17.19 21.13 -22.53
N GLY A 72 16.19 21.91 -22.07
CA GLY A 72 15.99 22.35 -20.68
C GLY A 72 15.15 21.37 -19.83
N LYS A 73 15.22 20.07 -20.10
CA LYS A 73 14.35 19.04 -19.49
C LYS A 73 14.28 19.08 -17.96
N THR A 74 15.37 19.44 -17.27
CA THR A 74 15.40 19.51 -15.79
C THR A 74 14.46 20.59 -15.25
N ARG A 75 14.40 21.77 -15.90
CA ARG A 75 13.51 22.86 -15.49
C ARG A 75 12.03 22.50 -15.71
N TYR A 76 11.71 21.96 -16.87
CA TYR A 76 10.34 21.53 -17.18
C TYR A 76 9.89 20.37 -16.27
N LEU A 77 10.80 19.43 -15.97
CA LEU A 77 10.52 18.35 -15.02
C LEU A 77 10.25 18.91 -13.62
N ALA A 78 11.06 19.85 -13.13
CA ALA A 78 10.86 20.46 -11.82
C ALA A 78 9.49 21.17 -11.71
N LEU A 79 9.11 21.94 -12.74
CA LEU A 79 7.81 22.60 -12.82
C LEU A 79 6.65 21.59 -12.88
N ALA A 80 6.81 20.51 -13.65
CA ALA A 80 5.78 19.49 -13.75
C ALA A 80 5.61 18.72 -12.43
N ILE A 81 6.70 18.37 -11.73
CA ILE A 81 6.63 17.76 -10.39
C ILE A 81 5.98 18.72 -9.39
N ALA A 82 6.41 19.99 -9.37
CA ALA A 82 5.82 20.99 -8.49
C ALA A 82 4.31 21.16 -8.74
N GLY A 83 3.87 21.23 -10.00
CA GLY A 83 2.46 21.30 -10.38
C GLY A 83 1.66 20.08 -9.87
N ASN A 84 2.19 18.86 -10.04
CA ASN A 84 1.55 17.65 -9.55
C ASN A 84 1.48 17.61 -8.01
N LEU A 85 2.53 18.04 -7.31
CA LEU A 85 2.54 18.11 -5.85
C LEU A 85 1.61 19.21 -5.32
N CYS A 86 1.54 20.38 -5.97
CA CYS A 86 0.59 21.42 -5.62
C CYS A 86 -0.86 20.96 -5.85
N PHE A 87 -1.13 20.26 -6.94
CA PHE A 87 -2.43 19.65 -7.22
C PHE A 87 -2.83 18.65 -6.13
N LEU A 88 -1.94 17.74 -5.76
CA LEU A 88 -2.17 16.81 -4.65
C LEU A 88 -2.38 17.54 -3.32
N ALA A 89 -1.54 18.52 -3.01
CA ALA A 89 -1.61 19.28 -1.78
C ALA A 89 -2.91 20.09 -1.67
N PHE A 90 -3.39 20.67 -2.79
CA PHE A 90 -4.64 21.42 -2.82
C PHE A 90 -5.82 20.56 -2.37
N TYR A 91 -5.98 19.36 -2.90
CA TYR A 91 -7.08 18.48 -2.49
C TYR A 91 -6.87 17.86 -1.10
N LYS A 92 -5.66 17.45 -0.80
CA LYS A 92 -5.36 16.72 0.44
C LYS A 92 -5.35 17.62 1.67
N TYR A 93 -4.91 18.86 1.51
CA TYR A 93 -4.78 19.84 2.60
C TYR A 93 -5.77 20.99 2.50
N ALA A 94 -6.80 20.85 1.69
CA ALA A 94 -7.83 21.88 1.51
C ALA A 94 -8.43 22.32 2.86
N THR A 95 -8.63 21.39 3.80
CA THR A 95 -9.15 21.68 5.14
C THR A 95 -8.33 22.70 5.94
N PHE A 96 -7.02 22.81 5.66
CA PHE A 96 -6.15 23.79 6.34
C PHE A 96 -6.26 25.20 5.75
N PHE A 97 -6.79 25.33 4.52
CA PHE A 97 -6.85 26.59 3.79
C PHE A 97 -8.28 27.09 3.61
N THR A 98 -9.30 26.30 3.97
CA THR A 98 -10.70 26.68 3.80
C THR A 98 -11.20 27.50 4.99
N VAL A 99 -11.93 28.59 4.69
CA VAL A 99 -12.64 29.38 5.69
C VAL A 99 -13.82 28.55 6.21
N PRO A 100 -14.13 28.58 7.53
CA PRO A 100 -15.32 27.93 8.06
C PRO A 100 -16.57 28.30 7.27
N GLY A 101 -17.33 27.27 6.82
CA GLY A 101 -18.53 27.45 6.01
C GLY A 101 -18.34 27.39 4.47
N THR A 102 -17.10 27.27 3.98
CA THR A 102 -16.84 26.99 2.55
C THR A 102 -16.86 25.50 2.27
N ALA A 103 -17.39 25.09 1.10
CA ALA A 103 -17.39 23.70 0.67
C ALA A 103 -15.95 23.22 0.43
N ILE A 104 -15.56 22.15 1.11
CA ILE A 104 -14.28 21.49 0.86
C ILE A 104 -14.39 20.64 -0.41
N PRO A 105 -13.48 20.78 -1.40
CA PRO A 105 -13.49 19.94 -2.58
C PRO A 105 -13.40 18.45 -2.20
N ALA A 106 -14.26 17.60 -2.77
CA ALA A 106 -14.19 16.17 -2.57
C ALA A 106 -12.83 15.63 -3.06
N LEU A 107 -12.19 14.79 -2.25
CA LEU A 107 -10.90 14.18 -2.60
C LEU A 107 -11.09 13.23 -3.78
N PRO A 108 -10.45 13.46 -4.95
CA PRO A 108 -10.58 12.59 -6.09
C PRO A 108 -10.08 11.17 -5.79
N LEU A 109 -10.81 10.16 -6.27
CA LEU A 109 -10.46 8.75 -6.07
C LEU A 109 -9.03 8.49 -6.56
N GLY A 110 -8.20 7.93 -5.67
CA GLY A 110 -6.84 7.54 -5.99
C GLY A 110 -5.87 8.69 -6.31
N ILE A 111 -6.17 9.93 -5.92
CA ILE A 111 -5.36 11.12 -6.26
C ILE A 111 -3.88 10.95 -5.90
N SER A 112 -3.55 10.38 -4.77
CA SER A 112 -2.17 10.11 -4.36
C SER A 112 -1.49 9.11 -5.32
N TYR A 113 -2.20 8.04 -5.66
CA TYR A 113 -1.67 6.95 -6.49
C TYR A 113 -1.44 7.39 -7.92
N PHE A 114 -2.42 8.01 -8.57
CA PHE A 114 -2.22 8.46 -9.94
C PHE A 114 -1.22 9.63 -10.03
N THR A 115 -1.15 10.51 -9.03
CA THR A 115 -0.14 11.58 -8.99
C THR A 115 1.28 11.01 -8.90
N PHE A 116 1.53 10.04 -8.01
CA PHE A 116 2.83 9.39 -7.93
C PHE A 116 3.19 8.62 -9.19
N THR A 117 2.24 7.91 -9.79
CA THR A 117 2.42 7.21 -11.06
C THR A 117 2.79 8.19 -12.18
N GLN A 118 2.14 9.34 -12.26
CA GLN A 118 2.41 10.39 -13.24
C GLN A 118 3.79 11.03 -13.00
N ILE A 119 4.15 11.37 -11.75
CA ILE A 119 5.48 11.88 -11.40
C ILE A 119 6.57 10.89 -11.81
N ALA A 120 6.39 9.59 -11.49
CA ALA A 120 7.31 8.54 -11.89
C ALA A 120 7.53 8.51 -13.41
N PHE A 121 6.44 8.57 -14.19
CA PHE A 121 6.49 8.61 -15.64
C PHE A 121 7.23 9.83 -16.19
N LEU A 122 6.98 11.03 -15.64
CA LEU A 122 7.69 12.26 -16.04
C LEU A 122 9.21 12.17 -15.78
N VAL A 123 9.58 11.66 -14.60
CA VAL A 123 11.01 11.46 -14.26
C VAL A 123 11.66 10.43 -15.17
N ASP A 124 10.98 9.33 -15.45
CA ASP A 124 11.50 8.27 -16.32
C ASP A 124 11.58 8.73 -17.78
N THR A 125 10.66 9.58 -18.23
CA THR A 125 10.76 10.26 -19.54
C THR A 125 11.97 11.17 -19.61
N ALA A 126 12.24 11.96 -18.55
CA ALA A 126 13.43 12.82 -18.51
C ALA A 126 14.73 12.02 -18.50
N ARG A 127 14.71 10.80 -17.92
CA ARG A 127 15.84 9.84 -17.95
C ARG A 127 15.97 9.12 -19.30
N GLY A 128 15.01 9.27 -20.21
CA GLY A 128 14.98 8.60 -21.50
C GLY A 128 14.42 7.17 -21.48
N GLN A 129 13.83 6.74 -20.36
CA GLN A 129 13.33 5.38 -20.17
C GLN A 129 11.88 5.19 -20.66
N ALA A 130 11.11 6.27 -20.80
CA ALA A 130 9.69 6.26 -21.19
C ALA A 130 9.41 7.09 -22.48
N ARG A 131 10.40 7.23 -23.35
CA ARG A 131 10.24 7.99 -24.61
C ARG A 131 9.39 7.22 -25.61
N GLY A 132 8.55 7.93 -26.35
CA GLY A 132 7.75 7.37 -27.44
C GLY A 132 6.47 6.65 -27.01
N THR A 133 6.12 6.67 -25.72
CA THR A 133 4.86 6.12 -25.22
C THR A 133 3.68 6.88 -25.83
N ASN A 134 2.75 6.17 -26.47
CA ASN A 134 1.57 6.81 -27.05
C ASN A 134 0.53 7.17 -25.96
N PRO A 135 -0.45 8.06 -26.25
CA PRO A 135 -1.40 8.52 -25.25
C PRO A 135 -2.28 7.40 -24.67
N LEU A 136 -2.63 6.40 -25.48
CA LEU A 136 -3.48 5.27 -25.04
C LEU A 136 -2.72 4.35 -24.08
N GLU A 137 -1.46 4.06 -24.37
CA GLU A 137 -0.57 3.28 -23.48
C GLU A 137 -0.39 3.99 -22.14
N TYR A 138 -0.11 5.29 -22.19
CA TYR A 138 0.04 6.11 -21.00
C TYR A 138 -1.25 6.18 -20.17
N ALA A 139 -2.39 6.45 -20.83
CA ALA A 139 -3.68 6.53 -20.15
C ALA A 139 -4.04 5.19 -19.48
N LEU A 140 -3.85 4.06 -20.17
CA LEU A 140 -4.07 2.74 -19.59
C LEU A 140 -3.15 2.47 -18.40
N PHE A 141 -1.88 2.83 -18.49
CA PHE A 141 -0.92 2.66 -17.40
C PHE A 141 -1.35 3.44 -16.13
N VAL A 142 -1.80 4.69 -16.29
CA VAL A 142 -2.24 5.52 -15.17
C VAL A 142 -3.61 5.09 -14.64
N ALA A 143 -4.55 4.77 -15.54
CA ALA A 143 -5.94 4.49 -15.20
C ALA A 143 -6.23 3.03 -14.82
N TRP A 144 -5.25 2.11 -14.89
CA TRP A 144 -5.48 0.68 -14.63
C TRP A 144 -6.21 0.46 -13.30
N PHE A 145 -7.50 0.12 -13.37
CA PHE A 145 -8.42 0.19 -12.22
C PHE A 145 -8.02 -0.65 -11.00
N PRO A 146 -7.36 -1.85 -11.12
CA PRO A 146 -7.04 -2.62 -9.93
C PRO A 146 -6.06 -1.94 -8.98
N HIS A 147 -5.16 -1.06 -9.50
CA HIS A 147 -4.20 -0.36 -8.65
C HIS A 147 -4.68 1.02 -8.18
N LEU A 148 -5.64 1.60 -8.91
CA LEU A 148 -5.94 3.03 -8.84
C LEU A 148 -6.43 3.53 -7.47
N PRO A 149 -7.34 2.86 -6.73
CA PRO A 149 -7.82 3.38 -5.45
C PRO A 149 -6.76 3.33 -4.34
N ALA A 150 -6.08 2.18 -4.16
CA ALA A 150 -5.07 1.95 -3.13
C ALA A 150 -4.21 0.70 -3.41
N GLY A 151 -4.11 0.29 -4.65
CA GLY A 151 -3.28 -0.87 -5.04
C GLY A 151 -1.78 -0.58 -5.00
N PRO A 152 -0.95 -1.55 -5.39
CA PRO A 152 0.49 -1.34 -5.50
C PRO A 152 0.83 -0.20 -6.48
N LEU A 153 1.78 0.68 -6.12
CA LEU A 153 2.29 1.70 -7.04
C LEU A 153 3.03 1.05 -8.20
N LEU A 154 2.75 1.54 -9.40
CA LEU A 154 3.23 0.93 -10.63
C LEU A 154 4.42 1.68 -11.23
N SER A 155 5.33 0.92 -11.84
CA SER A 155 6.36 1.45 -12.73
C SER A 155 5.97 1.17 -14.19
N HIS A 156 6.09 2.16 -15.06
CA HIS A 156 5.73 2.01 -16.47
C HIS A 156 6.56 0.91 -17.18
N LYS A 157 7.83 0.76 -16.81
CA LYS A 157 8.74 -0.27 -17.36
C LYS A 157 8.30 -1.70 -17.04
N ASP A 158 7.58 -1.90 -15.93
CA ASP A 158 7.11 -3.22 -15.51
C ASP A 158 5.69 -3.51 -16.04
N MET A 159 4.90 -2.45 -16.32
CA MET A 159 3.50 -2.57 -16.72
C MET A 159 3.28 -2.51 -18.23
N LEU A 160 3.87 -1.53 -18.93
CA LEU A 160 3.64 -1.36 -20.37
C LEU A 160 4.01 -2.59 -21.19
N PRO A 161 5.15 -3.28 -20.95
CA PRO A 161 5.47 -4.50 -21.69
C PRO A 161 4.39 -5.59 -21.58
N GLN A 162 3.70 -5.67 -20.44
CA GLN A 162 2.62 -6.63 -20.24
C GLN A 162 1.39 -6.29 -21.10
N PHE A 163 0.98 -5.01 -21.13
CA PHE A 163 -0.12 -4.56 -22.00
C PHE A 163 0.18 -4.70 -23.49
N LEU A 164 1.44 -4.57 -23.87
CA LEU A 164 1.88 -4.68 -25.28
C LEU A 164 2.17 -6.12 -25.71
N GLY A 165 2.17 -7.08 -24.78
CA GLY A 165 2.49 -8.48 -25.09
C GLY A 165 3.94 -8.68 -25.54
N ALA A 166 4.89 -7.96 -24.92
CA ALA A 166 6.30 -8.06 -25.26
C ALA A 166 6.86 -9.49 -25.06
N PRO A 167 7.85 -9.93 -25.85
CA PRO A 167 8.48 -11.24 -25.69
C PRO A 167 9.02 -11.43 -24.27
N GLY A 168 8.71 -12.57 -23.64
CA GLY A 168 9.14 -12.89 -22.27
C GLY A 168 8.23 -12.36 -21.17
N THR A 169 7.20 -11.59 -21.49
CA THR A 169 6.09 -11.31 -20.57
C THR A 169 4.99 -12.36 -20.79
N SER A 170 4.31 -12.78 -19.72
CA SER A 170 3.06 -13.53 -19.88
C SER A 170 2.15 -12.70 -20.77
N SER A 171 1.61 -13.32 -21.83
CA SER A 171 0.77 -12.61 -22.77
C SER A 171 -0.48 -12.10 -22.05
N ALA A 172 -0.47 -10.83 -21.68
CA ALA A 172 -1.60 -10.15 -21.07
C ALA A 172 -2.88 -10.19 -21.92
N LEU A 173 -2.76 -10.59 -23.15
CA LEU A 173 -3.85 -10.59 -24.11
C LEU A 173 -4.77 -11.82 -24.01
N HIS A 174 -4.34 -12.90 -23.34
CA HIS A 174 -5.12 -14.12 -23.16
C HIS A 174 -4.81 -14.76 -21.81
N PRO A 175 -5.50 -14.34 -20.71
CA PRO A 175 -5.31 -14.98 -19.42
C PRO A 175 -5.59 -16.49 -19.52
N ALA A 176 -4.64 -17.29 -19.06
CA ALA A 176 -4.78 -18.74 -18.99
C ALA A 176 -5.73 -19.15 -17.86
N PRO A 177 -6.30 -20.37 -17.87
CA PRO A 177 -7.09 -20.87 -16.74
C PRO A 177 -6.35 -20.76 -15.38
N ARG A 178 -5.03 -20.90 -15.41
CA ARG A 178 -4.16 -20.71 -14.22
C ARG A 178 -4.21 -19.27 -13.68
N ASP A 179 -4.32 -18.27 -14.54
CA ASP A 179 -4.39 -16.86 -14.13
C ASP A 179 -5.69 -16.57 -13.38
N TYR A 180 -6.80 -17.19 -13.79
CA TYR A 180 -8.06 -17.11 -13.05
C TYR A 180 -7.99 -17.80 -11.69
N ALA A 181 -7.36 -19.00 -11.62
CA ALA A 181 -7.21 -19.73 -10.36
C ALA A 181 -6.31 -18.98 -9.36
N VAL A 182 -5.17 -18.44 -9.82
CA VAL A 182 -4.27 -17.60 -9.03
C VAL A 182 -4.95 -16.31 -8.62
N GLY A 183 -5.62 -15.65 -9.57
CA GLY A 183 -6.32 -14.39 -9.35
C GLY A 183 -7.45 -14.52 -8.34
N LEU A 184 -8.27 -15.57 -8.47
CA LEU A 184 -9.38 -15.84 -7.52
C LEU A 184 -8.81 -16.18 -6.12
N THR A 185 -7.73 -16.94 -6.03
CA THR A 185 -7.09 -17.23 -4.75
C THR A 185 -6.61 -15.95 -4.05
N LEU A 186 -5.90 -15.07 -4.76
CA LEU A 186 -5.42 -13.79 -4.19
C LEU A 186 -6.60 -12.90 -3.80
N PHE A 187 -7.63 -12.81 -4.65
CA PHE A 187 -8.82 -12.01 -4.38
C PHE A 187 -9.58 -12.51 -3.14
N ALA A 188 -9.88 -13.81 -3.08
CA ALA A 188 -10.64 -14.41 -1.98
C ALA A 188 -9.90 -14.31 -0.64
N MET A 189 -8.59 -14.62 -0.63
CA MET A 189 -7.76 -14.53 0.57
C MET A 189 -7.55 -13.07 1.01
N GLY A 190 -7.40 -12.15 0.07
CA GLY A 190 -7.34 -10.71 0.34
C GLY A 190 -8.65 -10.19 0.93
N LEU A 191 -9.78 -10.56 0.34
CA LEU A 191 -11.11 -10.20 0.84
C LEU A 191 -11.34 -10.77 2.25
N PHE A 192 -10.98 -12.03 2.50
CA PHE A 192 -11.06 -12.66 3.82
C PHE A 192 -10.22 -11.89 4.87
N LYS A 193 -9.00 -11.52 4.55
CA LYS A 193 -8.17 -10.69 5.46
C LYS A 193 -8.86 -9.39 5.82
N LYS A 194 -9.42 -8.71 4.83
CA LYS A 194 -10.06 -7.41 5.03
C LYS A 194 -11.40 -7.52 5.76
N SER A 195 -12.25 -8.49 5.42
CA SER A 195 -13.61 -8.59 5.97
C SER A 195 -13.74 -9.42 7.24
N CYS A 196 -12.81 -10.36 7.48
CA CYS A 196 -12.87 -11.24 8.64
C CYS A 196 -11.73 -11.03 9.63
N VAL A 197 -10.49 -10.82 9.14
CA VAL A 197 -9.32 -10.75 10.02
C VAL A 197 -9.09 -9.34 10.56
N ALA A 198 -9.14 -8.30 9.72
CA ALA A 198 -8.94 -6.92 10.15
C ALA A 198 -9.94 -6.47 11.24
N PRO A 199 -11.26 -6.80 11.15
CA PRO A 199 -12.22 -6.45 12.20
C PRO A 199 -11.93 -7.05 13.58
N ILE A 200 -11.27 -8.19 13.68
CA ILE A 200 -10.84 -8.78 14.97
C ILE A 200 -9.93 -7.79 15.70
N PHE A 201 -9.00 -7.17 14.99
CA PHE A 201 -8.07 -6.20 15.57
C PHE A 201 -8.70 -4.84 15.81
N HIS A 202 -9.69 -4.45 15.02
CA HIS A 202 -10.53 -3.30 15.33
C HIS A 202 -11.26 -3.48 16.66
N HIS A 203 -11.82 -4.65 16.89
CA HIS A 203 -12.48 -5.00 18.16
C HIS A 203 -11.48 -5.04 19.35
N ALA A 204 -10.25 -5.53 19.09
CA ALA A 204 -9.20 -5.58 20.11
C ALA A 204 -8.73 -4.20 20.59
N GLN A 205 -8.87 -3.13 19.78
CA GLN A 205 -8.55 -1.77 20.19
C GLN A 205 -9.52 -1.23 21.25
N GLY A 206 -10.75 -1.72 21.26
CA GLY A 206 -11.80 -1.18 22.12
C GLY A 206 -12.05 0.31 21.85
N ASP A 207 -12.28 1.06 22.92
CA ASP A 207 -12.55 2.49 22.93
C ASP A 207 -11.35 3.36 23.38
N VAL A 208 -10.15 2.77 23.43
CA VAL A 208 -8.95 3.41 23.99
C VAL A 208 -8.64 4.76 23.32
N PHE A 209 -8.67 4.82 21.99
CA PHE A 209 -8.42 6.08 21.28
C PHE A 209 -9.54 7.11 21.53
N LEU A 210 -10.80 6.68 21.62
CA LEU A 210 -11.91 7.57 21.95
C LEU A 210 -11.74 8.16 23.36
N ARG A 211 -11.46 7.32 24.35
CA ARG A 211 -11.20 7.75 25.72
C ARG A 211 -9.98 8.67 25.82
N ALA A 212 -8.92 8.37 25.08
CA ALA A 212 -7.74 9.23 25.01
C ALA A 212 -8.10 10.65 24.50
N GLY A 213 -8.95 10.74 23.47
CA GLY A 213 -9.45 12.03 22.95
C GLY A 213 -10.33 12.79 23.93
N GLN A 214 -11.03 12.08 24.84
CA GLN A 214 -11.86 12.66 25.90
C GLN A 214 -11.05 13.03 27.16
N GLY A 215 -9.78 12.62 27.23
CA GLY A 215 -8.93 12.82 28.39
C GLY A 215 -9.18 11.79 29.52
N ASP A 216 -9.90 10.72 29.22
CA ASP A 216 -10.23 9.68 30.20
C ASP A 216 -9.02 8.78 30.52
N PRO A 217 -8.97 8.18 31.71
CA PRO A 217 -7.87 7.30 32.10
C PRO A 217 -7.70 6.10 31.15
N ILE A 218 -6.48 5.86 30.70
CA ILE A 218 -6.09 4.69 29.91
C ILE A 218 -4.84 4.04 30.52
N GLY A 219 -4.87 2.71 30.71
CA GLY A 219 -3.79 1.98 31.35
C GLY A 219 -2.75 1.45 30.37
N LEU A 220 -1.60 1.01 30.90
CA LEU A 220 -0.46 0.52 30.12
C LEU A 220 -0.83 -0.62 29.15
N VAL A 221 -1.45 -1.67 29.67
CA VAL A 221 -1.72 -2.90 28.90
C VAL A 221 -2.75 -2.64 27.80
N GLU A 222 -3.86 -1.97 28.14
CA GLU A 222 -4.92 -1.65 27.17
C GLU A 222 -4.40 -0.75 26.05
N THR A 223 -3.54 0.22 26.36
CA THR A 223 -2.96 1.14 25.38
C THR A 223 -2.02 0.40 24.41
N TRP A 224 -1.17 -0.51 24.92
CA TRP A 224 -0.34 -1.35 24.05
C TRP A 224 -1.18 -2.26 23.16
N ILE A 225 -2.23 -2.87 23.70
CA ILE A 225 -3.13 -3.73 22.90
C ILE A 225 -3.87 -2.91 21.86
N ALA A 226 -4.32 -1.71 22.18
CA ALA A 226 -4.97 -0.83 21.22
C ALA A 226 -4.03 -0.40 20.08
N CYS A 227 -2.80 0.01 20.41
CA CYS A 227 -1.81 0.38 19.39
C CYS A 227 -1.40 -0.81 18.50
N LEU A 228 -1.16 -1.98 19.06
CA LEU A 228 -0.87 -3.19 18.30
C LEU A 228 -2.09 -3.65 17.50
N GLY A 229 -3.30 -3.55 18.06
CA GLY A 229 -4.56 -3.81 17.37
C GLY A 229 -4.71 -2.93 16.12
N PHE A 230 -4.49 -1.62 16.27
CA PHE A 230 -4.52 -0.69 15.13
C PHE A 230 -3.47 -1.04 14.06
N LEU A 231 -2.26 -1.42 14.47
CA LEU A 231 -1.19 -1.82 13.56
C LEU A 231 -1.56 -3.09 12.77
N PHE A 232 -2.09 -4.12 13.46
CA PHE A 232 -2.53 -5.36 12.80
C PHE A 232 -3.78 -5.15 11.93
N GLU A 233 -4.76 -4.37 12.40
CA GLU A 233 -5.93 -3.99 11.59
C GLU A 233 -5.49 -3.33 10.30
N THR A 234 -4.66 -2.29 10.38
CA THR A 234 -4.15 -1.59 9.20
C THR A 234 -3.38 -2.50 8.26
N TYR A 235 -2.58 -3.42 8.81
CA TYR A 235 -1.87 -4.41 8.01
C TYR A 235 -2.82 -5.33 7.24
N TYR A 236 -3.76 -5.98 7.93
CA TYR A 236 -4.64 -6.94 7.29
C TYR A 236 -5.64 -6.26 6.34
N ASP A 237 -6.09 -5.05 6.66
CA ASP A 237 -6.92 -4.25 5.78
C ASP A 237 -6.19 -3.89 4.47
N PHE A 238 -4.99 -3.34 4.57
CA PHE A 238 -4.22 -2.88 3.40
C PHE A 238 -3.53 -4.01 2.64
N CYS A 239 -3.00 -5.00 3.33
CA CYS A 239 -2.46 -6.21 2.70
C CYS A 239 -3.56 -6.95 1.94
N GLY A 240 -4.75 -7.11 2.56
CA GLY A 240 -5.91 -7.71 1.92
C GLY A 240 -6.34 -6.95 0.67
N TYR A 241 -6.41 -5.62 0.75
CA TYR A 241 -6.72 -4.79 -0.40
C TYR A 241 -5.70 -4.95 -1.54
N SER A 242 -4.40 -4.94 -1.21
CA SER A 242 -3.33 -5.13 -2.19
C SER A 242 -3.38 -6.50 -2.85
N GLU A 243 -3.69 -7.55 -2.09
CA GLU A 243 -3.85 -8.92 -2.62
C GLU A 243 -5.09 -9.02 -3.51
N MET A 244 -6.22 -8.38 -3.15
CA MET A 244 -7.38 -8.28 -4.04
C MET A 244 -7.01 -7.59 -5.36
N ALA A 245 -6.32 -6.46 -5.31
CA ALA A 245 -5.86 -5.75 -6.50
C ALA A 245 -4.97 -6.61 -7.40
N MET A 246 -4.00 -7.32 -6.79
CA MET A 246 -3.15 -8.30 -7.50
C MET A 246 -3.98 -9.42 -8.12
N GLY A 247 -4.95 -9.95 -7.39
CA GLY A 247 -5.85 -11.01 -7.85
C GLY A 247 -6.72 -10.58 -9.03
N ILE A 248 -7.36 -9.42 -8.92
CA ILE A 248 -8.17 -8.82 -9.99
C ILE A 248 -7.31 -8.63 -11.25
N SER A 249 -6.16 -7.97 -11.11
CA SER A 249 -5.26 -7.72 -12.23
C SER A 249 -4.77 -9.01 -12.90
N ARG A 250 -4.52 -10.07 -12.10
CA ARG A 250 -4.11 -11.38 -12.59
C ARG A 250 -5.18 -12.06 -13.45
N MET A 251 -6.47 -11.87 -13.13
CA MET A 251 -7.58 -12.39 -13.96
C MET A 251 -7.63 -11.75 -15.35
N PHE A 252 -7.02 -10.58 -15.53
CA PHE A 252 -6.81 -9.92 -16.82
C PHE A 252 -5.44 -10.25 -17.44
N GLY A 253 -4.66 -11.18 -16.86
CA GLY A 253 -3.33 -11.55 -17.33
C GLY A 253 -2.22 -10.56 -16.95
N ILE A 254 -2.51 -9.54 -16.15
CA ILE A 254 -1.57 -8.50 -15.73
C ILE A 254 -1.06 -8.80 -14.33
N HIS A 255 0.25 -8.78 -14.16
CA HIS A 255 0.92 -9.01 -12.88
C HIS A 255 1.23 -7.69 -12.19
N LEU A 256 0.65 -7.47 -11.01
CA LEU A 256 1.02 -6.35 -10.15
C LEU A 256 2.16 -6.74 -9.19
N PRO A 257 2.96 -5.75 -8.74
CA PRO A 257 4.01 -5.99 -7.76
C PRO A 257 3.43 -6.31 -6.37
N VAL A 258 4.21 -7.06 -5.58
CA VAL A 258 3.89 -7.34 -4.18
C VAL A 258 4.07 -6.07 -3.35
N ASN A 259 3.09 -5.74 -2.51
CA ASN A 259 3.11 -4.56 -1.66
C ASN A 259 3.45 -4.87 -0.19
N PHE A 260 3.17 -6.10 0.28
CA PHE A 260 3.48 -6.55 1.64
C PHE A 260 4.12 -7.94 1.62
N HIS A 261 5.22 -8.12 2.35
CA HIS A 261 5.90 -9.41 2.46
C HIS A 261 6.28 -9.74 3.91
N ALA A 262 5.30 -10.20 4.69
CA ALA A 262 5.46 -10.59 6.10
C ALA A 262 6.25 -9.56 6.93
N PRO A 263 5.80 -8.31 7.07
CA PRO A 263 6.56 -7.23 7.72
C PRO A 263 6.85 -7.51 9.19
N PHE A 264 5.99 -8.22 9.90
CA PHE A 264 6.18 -8.54 11.32
C PHE A 264 7.27 -9.60 11.58
N LYS A 265 7.79 -10.27 10.54
CA LYS A 265 8.99 -11.13 10.65
C LYS A 265 10.30 -10.35 10.68
N SER A 266 10.24 -9.04 10.56
CA SER A 266 11.43 -8.18 10.49
C SER A 266 12.15 -8.10 11.82
N SER A 267 13.46 -8.27 11.78
CA SER A 267 14.36 -8.17 12.93
C SER A 267 14.99 -6.78 13.09
N SER A 268 14.54 -5.82 12.30
CA SER A 268 14.97 -4.42 12.41
C SER A 268 13.98 -3.46 11.73
N PRO A 269 13.92 -2.19 12.17
CA PRO A 269 13.08 -1.17 11.53
C PRO A 269 13.36 -0.99 10.03
N VAL A 270 14.61 -1.06 9.61
CA VAL A 270 14.98 -0.99 8.19
C VAL A 270 14.39 -2.16 7.42
N GLU A 271 14.47 -3.39 7.96
CA GLU A 271 13.88 -4.58 7.33
C GLU A 271 12.35 -4.46 7.27
N PHE A 272 11.69 -3.90 8.31
CA PHE A 272 10.26 -3.68 8.35
C PHE A 272 9.81 -2.84 7.14
N TRP A 273 10.43 -1.70 6.88
CA TRP A 273 10.08 -0.83 5.76
C TRP A 273 10.43 -1.42 4.39
N THR A 274 11.29 -2.43 4.31
CA THR A 274 11.50 -3.19 3.05
C THR A 274 10.43 -4.23 2.78
N ARG A 275 9.54 -4.49 3.76
CA ARG A 275 8.47 -5.50 3.70
C ARG A 275 7.06 -4.90 3.82
N TRP A 276 6.96 -3.67 4.30
CA TRP A 276 5.75 -2.88 4.44
C TRP A 276 5.66 -1.87 3.31
N HIS A 277 4.52 -1.83 2.60
CA HIS A 277 4.27 -0.91 1.48
C HIS A 277 5.46 -0.81 0.51
N VAL A 278 5.91 -1.97 0.05
CA VAL A 278 7.15 -2.15 -0.72
C VAL A 278 7.19 -1.25 -1.95
N THR A 279 6.06 -1.05 -2.62
CA THR A 279 5.96 -0.24 -3.84
C THR A 279 6.13 1.25 -3.56
N LEU A 280 5.59 1.77 -2.44
CA LEU A 280 5.88 3.13 -1.98
C LEU A 280 7.35 3.28 -1.61
N GLY A 281 7.92 2.30 -0.88
CA GLY A 281 9.34 2.26 -0.58
C GLY A 281 10.22 2.29 -1.83
N ALA A 282 9.84 1.56 -2.88
CA ALA A 282 10.53 1.58 -4.17
C ALA A 282 10.43 2.95 -4.86
N PHE A 283 9.24 3.55 -4.86
CA PHE A 283 9.02 4.90 -5.37
C PHE A 283 9.90 5.93 -4.65
N MET A 284 9.86 5.97 -3.33
CA MET A 284 10.66 6.90 -2.52
C MET A 284 12.16 6.68 -2.72
N ARG A 285 12.61 5.42 -2.83
CA ARG A 285 14.01 5.09 -3.13
C ARG A 285 14.45 5.62 -4.51
N ASP A 286 13.65 5.39 -5.55
CA ASP A 286 14.08 5.63 -6.93
C ASP A 286 13.91 7.10 -7.37
N TYR A 287 12.93 7.79 -6.79
CA TYR A 287 12.58 9.17 -7.19
C TYR A 287 12.97 10.24 -6.16
N LEU A 288 13.19 9.88 -4.89
CA LEU A 288 13.62 10.82 -3.86
C LEU A 288 15.01 10.49 -3.29
N TYR A 289 15.22 9.29 -2.75
CA TYR A 289 16.47 8.91 -2.09
C TYR A 289 17.68 8.90 -3.04
N ARG A 290 17.59 8.20 -4.19
CA ARG A 290 18.71 8.09 -5.16
C ARG A 290 19.18 9.45 -5.71
N PRO A 291 18.30 10.40 -6.09
CA PRO A 291 18.71 11.74 -6.47
C PRO A 291 19.50 12.49 -5.38
N LEU A 292 19.05 12.39 -4.11
CA LEU A 292 19.68 13.05 -2.98
C LEU A 292 21.06 12.48 -2.63
N THR A 293 21.28 11.18 -2.90
CA THR A 293 22.52 10.46 -2.56
C THR A 293 23.55 10.37 -3.69
N ARG A 294 23.31 11.05 -4.81
CA ARG A 294 24.16 10.98 -6.02
C ARG A 294 25.65 11.21 -5.74
N LYS A 295 25.99 12.09 -4.80
CA LYS A 295 27.40 12.43 -4.43
C LYS A 295 28.02 11.46 -3.41
N ARG A 296 27.45 10.31 -3.11
CA ARG A 296 27.97 9.24 -2.24
C ARG A 296 28.60 9.68 -0.89
N GLN A 297 28.24 10.87 -0.39
CA GLN A 297 28.70 11.37 0.91
C GLN A 297 27.88 10.72 2.04
N VAL A 298 28.53 10.31 3.10
CA VAL A 298 27.90 9.58 4.22
C VAL A 298 26.76 10.37 4.86
N TRP A 299 26.96 11.65 5.14
CA TRP A 299 25.91 12.47 5.73
C TRP A 299 24.66 12.60 4.82
N ARG A 300 24.87 12.62 3.48
CA ARG A 300 23.77 12.64 2.52
C ARG A 300 22.93 11.37 2.57
N HIS A 301 23.54 10.22 2.84
CA HIS A 301 22.83 8.98 3.05
C HIS A 301 21.85 9.10 4.23
N TYR A 302 22.33 9.55 5.39
CA TYR A 302 21.48 9.71 6.57
C TYR A 302 20.42 10.80 6.39
N ALA A 303 20.81 11.96 5.85
CA ALA A 303 19.87 13.04 5.54
C ALA A 303 18.77 12.58 4.55
N ALA A 304 19.13 11.84 3.50
CA ALA A 304 18.17 11.35 2.54
C ALA A 304 17.20 10.32 3.14
N LEU A 305 17.67 9.42 4.02
CA LEU A 305 16.79 8.50 4.74
C LEU A 305 15.78 9.25 5.62
N PHE A 306 16.27 10.27 6.34
CA PHE A 306 15.42 11.11 7.18
C PHE A 306 14.39 11.88 6.34
N VAL A 307 14.81 12.51 5.23
CA VAL A 307 13.92 13.23 4.30
C VAL A 307 12.86 12.30 3.71
N VAL A 308 13.20 11.05 3.38
CA VAL A 308 12.23 10.07 2.89
C VAL A 308 11.15 9.79 3.94
N MET A 309 11.52 9.58 5.21
CA MET A 309 10.56 9.33 6.27
C MET A 309 9.66 10.53 6.55
N MET A 310 10.24 11.75 6.51
CA MET A 310 9.45 12.99 6.60
C MET A 310 8.49 13.15 5.42
N ALA A 311 8.92 12.85 4.19
CA ALA A 311 8.07 12.93 3.01
C ALA A 311 6.88 11.95 3.09
N VAL A 312 7.12 10.72 3.59
CA VAL A 312 6.06 9.74 3.84
C VAL A 312 5.08 10.23 4.91
N ALA A 313 5.59 10.79 6.01
CA ALA A 313 4.75 11.34 7.08
C ALA A 313 3.87 12.50 6.59
N ILE A 314 4.45 13.47 5.88
CA ILE A 314 3.72 14.58 5.28
C ILE A 314 2.69 14.08 4.26
N TRP A 315 3.03 13.05 3.48
CA TRP A 315 2.08 12.45 2.55
C TRP A 315 0.87 11.83 3.28
N HIS A 316 1.04 11.24 4.45
CA HIS A 316 -0.08 10.75 5.26
C HIS A 316 -0.95 11.89 5.80
N GLY A 317 -0.34 13.01 6.21
CA GLY A 317 -1.05 14.19 6.70
C GLY A 317 -0.09 15.24 7.25
N ALA A 318 -0.57 16.47 7.44
CA ALA A 318 0.24 17.58 7.96
C ALA A 318 -0.06 17.90 9.44
N THR A 319 -0.55 16.93 10.21
CA THR A 319 -0.80 17.13 11.65
C THR A 319 0.50 17.04 12.46
N ILE A 320 0.53 17.67 13.63
CA ILE A 320 1.70 17.63 14.52
C ILE A 320 2.12 16.20 14.88
N PRO A 321 1.20 15.28 15.27
CA PRO A 321 1.56 13.89 15.53
C PRO A 321 2.23 13.21 14.34
N LEU A 322 1.73 13.43 13.11
CA LEU A 322 2.32 12.84 11.91
C LEU A 322 3.71 13.41 11.58
N LEU A 323 3.95 14.69 11.82
CA LEU A 323 5.30 15.27 11.68
C LEU A 323 6.27 14.64 12.70
N ILE A 324 5.84 14.47 13.96
CA ILE A 324 6.63 13.77 14.98
C ILE A 324 6.84 12.29 14.60
N PHE A 325 5.82 11.62 14.03
CA PHE A 325 5.98 10.27 13.47
C PHE A 325 7.08 10.21 12.41
N GLY A 326 7.15 11.18 11.50
CA GLY A 326 8.20 11.27 10.49
C GLY A 326 9.59 11.41 11.10
N VAL A 327 9.74 12.28 12.11
CA VAL A 327 10.99 12.43 12.87
C VAL A 327 11.36 11.13 13.58
N TYR A 328 10.43 10.51 14.29
CA TYR A 328 10.62 9.26 15.00
C TYR A 328 11.09 8.13 14.07
N GLN A 329 10.38 7.91 12.96
CA GLN A 329 10.75 6.89 11.97
C GLN A 329 12.08 7.21 11.29
N GLY A 330 12.33 8.48 10.98
CA GLY A 330 13.60 8.95 10.45
C GLY A 330 14.78 8.62 11.39
N LEU A 331 14.64 8.87 12.68
CA LEU A 331 15.62 8.52 13.70
C LEU A 331 15.79 7.00 13.87
N LEU A 332 14.70 6.24 13.87
CA LEU A 332 14.74 4.78 13.95
C LEU A 332 15.52 4.16 12.77
N VAL A 333 15.21 4.58 11.55
CA VAL A 333 15.87 4.06 10.34
C VAL A 333 17.34 4.50 10.27
N THR A 334 17.62 5.77 10.48
CA THR A 334 19.00 6.30 10.44
C THR A 334 19.85 5.73 11.58
N GLY A 335 19.30 5.62 12.79
CA GLY A 335 19.96 5.00 13.94
C GLY A 335 20.30 3.53 13.69
N ASN A 336 19.36 2.76 13.10
CA ASN A 336 19.63 1.37 12.74
C ASN A 336 20.75 1.24 11.69
N HIS A 337 20.81 2.14 10.70
CA HIS A 337 21.92 2.19 9.74
C HIS A 337 23.25 2.55 10.42
N ALA A 338 23.25 3.50 11.37
CA ALA A 338 24.44 3.90 12.13
C ALA A 338 24.95 2.75 13.01
N LEU A 339 24.09 2.09 13.78
CA LEU A 339 24.44 0.93 14.61
C LEU A 339 25.07 -0.20 13.79
N ARG A 340 24.53 -0.48 12.61
CA ARG A 340 25.10 -1.47 11.69
C ARG A 340 26.46 -1.03 11.14
N ARG A 341 26.63 0.24 10.84
CA ARG A 341 27.89 0.79 10.33
C ARG A 341 29.00 0.72 11.39
N TRP A 342 28.67 0.95 12.65
CA TRP A 342 29.61 0.85 13.77
C TRP A 342 29.79 -0.59 14.29
N ASN A 343 29.21 -1.59 13.59
CA ASN A 343 29.25 -3.01 13.96
C ASN A 343 28.66 -3.33 15.34
N LEU A 344 27.85 -2.45 15.90
CA LEU A 344 27.15 -2.67 17.18
C LEU A 344 25.98 -3.66 17.04
N VAL A 345 25.46 -3.83 15.83
CA VAL A 345 24.44 -4.83 15.50
C VAL A 345 24.92 -5.64 14.30
N SER A 346 25.13 -6.94 14.51
CA SER A 346 25.59 -7.86 13.46
C SER A 346 24.48 -8.13 12.45
N ARG A 347 24.84 -8.23 11.15
CA ARG A 347 23.95 -8.71 10.09
C ARG A 347 23.72 -10.23 10.17
N LYS A 348 24.65 -10.97 10.80
CA LYS A 348 24.64 -12.44 10.96
C LYS A 348 24.44 -12.83 12.42
N GLY A 349 23.67 -12.05 13.19
CA GLY A 349 23.43 -12.30 14.61
C GLY A 349 22.79 -13.67 14.87
N GLY A 350 23.08 -14.22 16.04
CA GLY A 350 22.50 -15.50 16.48
C GLY A 350 20.97 -15.44 16.66
N LYS A 351 20.35 -16.58 16.94
CA LYS A 351 18.90 -16.71 17.12
C LYS A 351 18.35 -15.71 18.15
N LEU A 352 19.04 -15.51 19.28
CA LEU A 352 18.62 -14.58 20.33
C LEU A 352 18.57 -13.14 19.82
N GLN A 353 19.60 -12.67 19.11
CA GLN A 353 19.62 -11.33 18.52
C GLN A 353 18.48 -11.13 17.51
N HIS A 354 18.15 -12.20 16.76
CA HIS A 354 17.05 -12.16 15.79
C HIS A 354 15.69 -12.02 16.48
N TRP A 355 15.45 -12.77 17.57
CA TRP A 355 14.21 -12.65 18.34
C TRP A 355 14.11 -11.29 19.06
N ALA A 356 15.17 -10.86 19.72
CA ALA A 356 15.22 -9.53 20.35
C ALA A 356 14.98 -8.42 19.33
N GLY A 357 15.55 -8.53 18.14
CA GLY A 357 15.31 -7.58 17.04
C GLY A 357 13.86 -7.56 16.56
N ARG A 358 13.20 -8.72 16.47
CA ARG A 358 11.75 -8.79 16.13
C ARG A 358 10.88 -8.12 17.18
N THR A 359 11.10 -8.45 18.45
CA THR A 359 10.36 -7.86 19.56
C THR A 359 10.57 -6.35 19.62
N PHE A 360 11.83 -5.88 19.52
CA PHE A 360 12.14 -4.45 19.48
C PHE A 360 11.45 -3.76 18.29
N THR A 361 11.51 -4.34 17.10
CA THR A 361 10.91 -3.76 15.90
C THR A 361 9.39 -3.66 16.03
N LEU A 362 8.75 -4.72 16.51
CA LEU A 362 7.30 -4.71 16.74
C LEU A 362 6.91 -3.67 17.77
N ALA A 363 7.63 -3.57 18.89
CA ALA A 363 7.38 -2.59 19.94
C ALA A 363 7.61 -1.15 19.42
N ALA A 364 8.72 -0.89 18.71
CA ALA A 364 9.04 0.42 18.19
C ALA A 364 8.02 0.90 17.13
N ILE A 365 7.58 0.01 16.23
CA ILE A 365 6.53 0.34 15.27
C ILE A 365 5.17 0.47 15.96
N GLY A 366 4.83 -0.41 16.92
CA GLY A 366 3.61 -0.30 17.73
C GLY A 366 3.54 1.00 18.52
N PHE A 367 4.66 1.43 19.12
CA PHE A 367 4.73 2.74 19.78
C PHE A 367 4.41 3.89 18.82
N SER A 368 4.90 3.83 17.58
CA SER A 368 4.66 4.91 16.61
C SER A 368 3.20 5.05 16.17
N VAL A 369 2.36 4.06 16.45
CA VAL A 369 0.90 4.14 16.21
C VAL A 369 0.25 5.25 17.04
N SER A 370 0.77 5.53 18.25
CA SER A 370 0.32 6.67 19.07
C SER A 370 0.38 8.02 18.34
N LEU A 371 1.29 8.14 17.39
CA LEU A 371 1.48 9.34 16.57
C LEU A 371 0.74 9.27 15.23
N TRP A 372 0.45 8.07 14.76
CA TRP A 372 -0.17 7.88 13.45
C TRP A 372 -1.69 7.76 13.53
N ALA A 373 -2.21 7.15 14.59
CA ALA A 373 -3.65 6.92 14.77
C ALA A 373 -4.40 8.11 15.35
N THR A 374 -3.70 9.10 15.89
CA THR A 374 -4.30 10.23 16.62
C THR A 374 -4.34 11.49 15.75
N PRO A 375 -5.48 12.23 15.74
CA PRO A 375 -5.67 13.42 14.90
C PRO A 375 -4.90 14.64 15.43
N ASP A 376 -4.76 14.76 16.75
CA ASP A 376 -4.13 15.92 17.39
C ASP A 376 -3.08 15.53 18.44
N TRP A 377 -2.31 16.54 18.88
CA TRP A 377 -1.21 16.34 19.83
C TRP A 377 -1.68 16.00 21.26
N GLN A 378 -2.85 16.46 21.68
CA GLN A 378 -3.33 16.19 23.06
C GLN A 378 -3.68 14.72 23.18
N GLU A 379 -4.41 14.17 22.21
CA GLU A 379 -4.73 12.74 22.15
C GLU A 379 -3.45 11.90 22.02
N ALA A 380 -2.53 12.26 21.10
CA ALA A 380 -1.25 11.56 20.92
C ALA A 380 -0.45 11.52 22.23
N ARG A 381 -0.34 12.66 22.93
CA ARG A 381 0.33 12.74 24.23
C ARG A 381 -0.31 11.83 25.27
N HIS A 382 -1.65 11.79 25.31
CA HIS A 382 -2.37 10.93 26.23
C HIS A 382 -2.07 9.44 25.97
N VAL A 383 -2.14 9.01 24.71
CA VAL A 383 -1.78 7.64 24.30
C VAL A 383 -0.31 7.33 24.62
N ILE A 384 0.63 8.27 24.39
CA ILE A 384 2.04 8.08 24.75
C ILE A 384 2.20 7.88 26.27
N LEU A 385 1.54 8.67 27.08
CA LEU A 385 1.59 8.52 28.54
C LEU A 385 1.03 7.17 28.98
N GLY A 386 -0.06 6.70 28.36
CA GLY A 386 -0.59 5.35 28.59
C GLY A 386 0.43 4.26 28.23
N LEU A 387 1.10 4.36 27.06
CA LEU A 387 2.15 3.42 26.63
C LEU A 387 3.37 3.39 27.57
N LEU A 388 3.64 4.49 28.28
CA LEU A 388 4.73 4.61 29.25
C LEU A 388 4.32 4.22 30.68
N GLY A 389 3.05 3.85 30.90
CA GLY A 389 2.53 3.48 32.21
C GLY A 389 2.26 4.66 33.16
N ALA A 390 2.27 5.89 32.64
CA ALA A 390 1.93 7.09 33.41
C ALA A 390 0.42 7.37 33.49
N GLY A 391 -0.40 6.56 32.80
CA GLY A 391 -1.85 6.61 32.84
C GLY A 391 -2.41 5.82 34.03
N GLN A 392 -3.64 6.12 34.41
CA GLN A 392 -4.34 5.37 35.46
C GLN A 392 -4.95 4.08 34.90
N ALA A 393 -4.83 2.97 35.61
CA ALA A 393 -5.49 1.74 35.23
C ALA A 393 -7.01 1.93 35.28
N SER A 394 -7.71 1.53 34.24
CA SER A 394 -9.16 1.53 34.15
C SER A 394 -9.70 0.11 33.98
N ALA A 395 -10.98 -0.10 34.26
CA ALA A 395 -11.66 -1.33 33.94
C ALA A 395 -11.71 -1.46 32.41
N TRP A 396 -11.12 -2.52 31.86
CA TRP A 396 -11.08 -2.80 30.43
C TRP A 396 -11.86 -4.08 30.12
N PRO A 397 -13.16 -4.00 29.80
CA PRO A 397 -14.03 -5.17 29.61
C PRO A 397 -13.57 -6.11 28.48
N GLY A 398 -12.91 -5.59 27.43
CA GLY A 398 -12.38 -6.36 26.29
C GLY A 398 -10.99 -6.97 26.50
N GLY A 399 -10.39 -6.84 27.70
CA GLY A 399 -8.97 -7.11 27.94
C GLY A 399 -8.51 -8.51 27.58
N PHE A 400 -9.24 -9.53 27.99
CA PHE A 400 -8.89 -10.92 27.66
C PHE A 400 -8.93 -11.19 26.15
N PHE A 401 -9.97 -10.73 25.46
CA PHE A 401 -10.07 -10.87 24.00
C PHE A 401 -8.94 -10.13 23.29
N GLY A 402 -8.68 -8.87 23.65
CA GLY A 402 -7.62 -8.07 23.04
C GLY A 402 -6.23 -8.71 23.21
N ILE A 403 -5.89 -9.14 24.43
CA ILE A 403 -4.62 -9.82 24.72
C ILE A 403 -4.48 -11.09 23.91
N THR A 404 -5.50 -11.95 23.91
CA THR A 404 -5.45 -13.23 23.16
C THR A 404 -5.36 -13.01 21.65
N ALA A 405 -6.09 -12.04 21.10
CA ALA A 405 -6.03 -11.70 19.68
C ALA A 405 -4.63 -11.22 19.27
N ILE A 406 -4.00 -10.33 20.04
CA ILE A 406 -2.64 -9.84 19.74
C ILE A 406 -1.60 -10.94 19.90
N LEU A 407 -1.65 -11.75 20.96
CA LEU A 407 -0.72 -12.87 21.14
C LEU A 407 -0.84 -13.89 20.00
N ALA A 408 -2.07 -14.25 19.61
CA ALA A 408 -2.32 -15.14 18.48
C ALA A 408 -1.80 -14.54 17.16
N ALA A 409 -2.00 -13.24 16.92
CA ALA A 409 -1.48 -12.56 15.75
C ALA A 409 0.06 -12.58 15.70
N VAL A 410 0.71 -12.28 16.80
CA VAL A 410 2.19 -12.32 16.90
C VAL A 410 2.69 -13.74 16.63
N ALA A 411 2.12 -14.74 17.31
CA ALA A 411 2.50 -16.14 17.14
C ALA A 411 2.32 -16.60 15.68
N PHE A 412 1.16 -16.29 15.07
CA PHE A 412 0.87 -16.63 13.67
C PHE A 412 1.83 -15.93 12.70
N ASN A 413 1.96 -14.61 12.80
CA ASN A 413 2.81 -13.86 11.86
C ASN A 413 4.30 -14.22 11.98
N TRP A 414 4.77 -14.64 13.15
CA TRP A 414 6.17 -15.04 13.34
C TRP A 414 6.46 -16.45 12.87
N SER A 415 5.50 -17.38 12.95
CA SER A 415 5.68 -18.80 12.64
C SER A 415 5.20 -19.19 11.24
N ALA A 416 3.98 -18.76 10.85
CA ALA A 416 3.36 -19.19 9.61
C ALA A 416 3.93 -18.49 8.36
N PRO A 417 4.01 -19.18 7.21
CA PRO A 417 4.33 -18.54 5.93
C PRO A 417 3.21 -17.55 5.55
N SER A 418 3.58 -16.42 4.94
CA SER A 418 2.59 -15.50 4.37
C SER A 418 1.97 -16.09 3.10
N LEU A 419 0.82 -15.54 2.65
CA LEU A 419 0.22 -15.92 1.36
C LEU A 419 1.23 -15.71 0.20
N ILE A 420 2.01 -14.64 0.27
CA ILE A 420 3.06 -14.34 -0.72
C ILE A 420 4.14 -15.43 -0.74
N ASP A 421 4.54 -15.96 0.42
CA ASP A 421 5.49 -17.08 0.48
C ASP A 421 4.88 -18.36 -0.12
N LEU A 422 3.60 -18.63 0.17
CA LEU A 422 2.89 -19.81 -0.36
C LEU A 422 2.70 -19.74 -1.88
N MET A 423 2.49 -18.54 -2.41
CA MET A 423 2.25 -18.28 -3.84
C MET A 423 3.51 -17.82 -4.60
N ALA A 424 4.68 -17.91 -4.02
CA ALA A 424 5.92 -17.34 -4.57
C ALA A 424 6.24 -17.75 -6.02
N LYS A 425 5.82 -18.95 -6.45
CA LYS A 425 6.01 -19.45 -7.82
C LYS A 425 5.09 -18.78 -8.85
N GLU A 426 4.00 -18.20 -8.40
CA GLU A 426 2.96 -17.57 -9.23
C GLU A 426 3.12 -16.05 -9.34
N LEU A 427 4.00 -15.48 -8.52
CA LEU A 427 4.22 -14.04 -8.46
C LEU A 427 5.39 -13.61 -9.33
N PRO A 428 5.38 -12.36 -9.85
CA PRO A 428 6.44 -11.89 -10.71
C PRO A 428 7.77 -11.78 -9.97
N ALA A 429 8.82 -12.42 -10.50
CA ALA A 429 10.14 -12.48 -9.88
C ALA A 429 10.81 -11.11 -9.69
N TRP A 430 10.40 -10.10 -10.47
CA TRP A 430 10.91 -8.74 -10.40
C TRP A 430 10.32 -7.91 -9.23
N SER A 431 9.22 -8.35 -8.63
CA SER A 431 8.51 -7.55 -7.63
C SER A 431 9.11 -7.64 -6.23
N VAL A 432 9.60 -8.79 -5.83
CA VAL A 432 10.26 -9.04 -4.53
C VAL A 432 11.34 -10.08 -4.73
N GLN A 433 12.51 -9.90 -4.09
CA GLN A 433 13.50 -10.97 -3.99
C GLN A 433 12.97 -12.05 -3.02
N LEU A 434 12.03 -12.83 -3.50
CA LEU A 434 11.58 -14.02 -2.79
C LEU A 434 12.76 -14.99 -2.76
N LYS A 435 13.27 -15.31 -1.57
CA LYS A 435 14.18 -16.45 -1.45
C LYS A 435 13.47 -17.65 -2.04
N LYS A 436 14.05 -18.29 -3.04
CA LYS A 436 13.53 -19.47 -3.77
C LYS A 436 13.22 -20.70 -2.89
N SER A 437 13.18 -20.56 -1.59
CA SER A 437 13.17 -21.61 -0.61
C SER A 437 11.90 -21.64 0.21
N THR A 438 10.79 -21.98 -0.38
CA THR A 438 9.77 -22.72 0.36
C THR A 438 9.38 -23.93 -0.47
N THR A 439 10.13 -25.01 -0.29
CA THR A 439 9.67 -26.39 -0.51
C THR A 439 8.63 -26.76 0.55
N SER A 440 7.76 -25.81 0.92
CA SER A 440 6.65 -26.06 1.83
C SER A 440 5.64 -26.96 1.13
N SER A 441 5.25 -28.04 1.79
CA SER A 441 4.12 -28.88 1.37
C SER A 441 2.82 -28.08 1.19
N LEU A 442 2.74 -26.90 1.83
CA LEU A 442 1.64 -25.94 1.75
C LEU A 442 1.73 -25.00 0.55
N ALA A 443 2.81 -25.05 -0.27
CA ALA A 443 2.92 -24.17 -1.45
C ALA A 443 1.67 -24.28 -2.34
N TRP A 444 1.22 -23.14 -2.84
CA TRP A 444 0.04 -23.09 -3.70
C TRP A 444 0.23 -23.97 -4.95
N LYS A 445 -0.79 -24.73 -5.24
CA LYS A 445 -0.94 -25.52 -6.46
C LYS A 445 -2.43 -25.68 -6.77
N PRO A 446 -2.83 -25.84 -8.02
CA PRO A 446 -4.22 -26.13 -8.37
C PRO A 446 -4.59 -27.51 -7.82
N SER A 447 -5.25 -27.58 -6.67
CA SER A 447 -5.65 -28.78 -5.97
C SER A 447 -6.99 -28.59 -5.28
N LEU A 448 -7.69 -29.69 -5.00
CA LEU A 448 -8.96 -29.67 -4.29
C LEU A 448 -8.83 -29.00 -2.90
N ALA A 449 -7.73 -29.27 -2.18
CA ALA A 449 -7.50 -28.66 -0.87
C ALA A 449 -7.43 -27.11 -0.94
N TRP A 450 -6.70 -26.56 -1.92
CA TRP A 450 -6.67 -25.13 -2.13
C TRP A 450 -8.01 -24.59 -2.63
N ALA A 451 -8.73 -25.32 -3.50
CA ALA A 451 -10.06 -24.89 -3.97
C ALA A 451 -11.06 -24.81 -2.80
N VAL A 452 -11.06 -25.81 -1.90
CA VAL A 452 -11.90 -25.77 -0.69
C VAL A 452 -11.49 -24.62 0.24
N ALA A 453 -10.20 -24.43 0.50
CA ALA A 453 -9.74 -23.34 1.34
C ALA A 453 -10.14 -21.95 0.79
N VAL A 454 -10.00 -21.74 -0.52
CA VAL A 454 -10.42 -20.51 -1.21
C VAL A 454 -11.93 -20.33 -1.15
N ALA A 455 -12.71 -21.40 -1.38
CA ALA A 455 -14.16 -21.34 -1.30
C ALA A 455 -14.65 -20.97 0.11
N VAL A 456 -14.08 -21.62 1.15
CA VAL A 456 -14.40 -21.31 2.55
C VAL A 456 -14.04 -19.86 2.88
N ALA A 457 -12.84 -19.42 2.52
CA ALA A 457 -12.41 -18.03 2.75
C ALA A 457 -13.34 -17.03 2.05
N LEU A 458 -13.73 -17.30 0.81
CA LEU A 458 -14.64 -16.46 0.04
C LEU A 458 -16.04 -16.42 0.66
N CYS A 459 -16.60 -17.58 1.05
CA CYS A 459 -17.92 -17.65 1.70
C CYS A 459 -17.94 -16.85 3.01
N LEU A 460 -16.94 -17.04 3.88
CA LEU A 460 -16.81 -16.28 5.13
C LEU A 460 -16.67 -14.78 4.86
N ALA A 461 -15.87 -14.41 3.87
CA ALA A 461 -15.68 -13.02 3.49
C ALA A 461 -16.98 -12.38 2.98
N LEU A 462 -17.75 -13.09 2.16
CA LEU A 462 -19.03 -12.60 1.62
C LEU A 462 -20.08 -12.43 2.70
N ILE A 463 -20.17 -13.34 3.68
CA ILE A 463 -21.10 -13.21 4.82
C ILE A 463 -20.80 -11.93 5.62
N ASN A 464 -19.53 -11.57 5.76
CA ASN A 464 -19.11 -10.40 6.53
C ASN A 464 -18.93 -9.12 5.69
N LEU A 465 -19.28 -9.16 4.40
CA LEU A 465 -19.00 -8.06 3.48
C LEU A 465 -19.76 -6.76 3.82
N SER A 466 -20.99 -6.88 4.33
CA SER A 466 -21.80 -5.73 4.76
C SER A 466 -21.26 -4.99 5.98
N ALA A 467 -20.43 -5.67 6.79
CA ALA A 467 -19.80 -5.09 7.97
C ALA A 467 -18.44 -4.40 7.65
N VAL A 468 -17.97 -4.48 6.41
CA VAL A 468 -16.68 -3.90 6.01
C VAL A 468 -16.80 -2.38 5.96
N LYS A 469 -16.03 -1.70 6.81
CA LYS A 469 -15.86 -0.24 6.73
C LYS A 469 -15.09 0.15 5.47
N GLU A 470 -15.31 1.37 5.01
CA GLU A 470 -14.50 1.91 3.91
C GLU A 470 -13.00 1.81 4.23
N PHE A 471 -12.20 1.70 3.18
CA PHE A 471 -10.76 1.52 3.31
C PHE A 471 -10.14 2.73 4.03
N LYS A 472 -9.50 2.52 5.18
CA LYS A 472 -8.93 3.59 6.01
C LYS A 472 -7.98 4.52 5.25
N TYR A 473 -7.26 4.02 4.25
CA TYR A 473 -6.35 4.81 3.41
C TYR A 473 -7.03 5.56 2.26
N ALA A 474 -8.32 5.34 2.00
CA ALA A 474 -9.04 6.11 0.96
C ALA A 474 -9.23 7.59 1.35
N GLY A 475 -9.14 7.90 2.64
CA GLY A 475 -9.22 9.26 3.18
C GLY A 475 -7.87 9.95 3.43
N PHE A 476 -6.75 9.28 3.10
CA PHE A 476 -5.39 9.83 3.29
C PHE A 476 -4.80 10.41 2.01
#